data_6226f69e45ac78e35f4290ad5fa12cb9
#
_entry.id   6226f69e45ac78e35f4290ad5fa12cb9
#
_cell.length_a   1.000
_cell.length_b   1.000
_cell.length_c   1.000
_cell.angle_alpha   90.00
_cell.angle_beta   90.00
_cell.angle_gamma   90.00
#
_symmetry.space_group_name_H-M   'P 1'
#
loop_
_entity.id
_entity.type
_entity.pdbx_description
1 polymer ?
#
loop_
_entity_poly.entity_id
_entity_poly.type
_entity_poly.pdbx_seq_one_letter_code
_entity_poly.pdbx_strand_id
1 'polypeptide(L)'
;MNSPLVELRGVSKQFTKKLDVTAKIARRMGLSVSEETVHAVENVSLSVHSGTVLGLVGESGCGKSTLGRIVSGIYPPSQGTVSYGGRVVSDLQSSDKVDYTLAVQKIFQDPFSSLNPRQKVGQIIAEAPRIHGLWASSEIDTKLNEVMERVGLDPNFKHRYPHQFSG
;
A
#
# COMPACT_ATOMS: atom_id res chain seq x y z
N MET A 1 10.90 -12.04 -25.13
CA MET A 1 9.59 -11.71 -24.53
C MET A 1 9.88 -10.90 -23.27
N ASN A 2 9.36 -9.69 -23.16
CA ASN A 2 9.64 -8.84 -22.01
C ASN A 2 8.89 -9.44 -20.80
N SER A 3 9.60 -9.89 -19.77
CA SER A 3 8.99 -10.41 -18.53
C SER A 3 8.15 -9.31 -17.86
N PRO A 4 7.01 -9.65 -17.25
CA PRO A 4 6.19 -8.66 -16.55
C PRO A 4 6.95 -8.06 -15.37
N LEU A 5 6.74 -6.77 -15.13
CA LEU A 5 7.31 -6.07 -13.98
C LEU A 5 6.60 -6.51 -12.69
N VAL A 6 5.26 -6.59 -12.75
CA VAL A 6 4.42 -7.14 -11.67
C VAL A 6 3.56 -8.25 -12.23
N GLU A 7 3.51 -9.39 -11.56
CA GLU A 7 2.68 -10.52 -11.95
C GLU A 7 1.93 -11.08 -10.73
N LEU A 8 0.64 -11.30 -10.91
CA LEU A 8 -0.21 -12.00 -9.96
C LEU A 8 -0.61 -13.34 -10.57
N ARG A 9 -0.52 -14.42 -9.80
CA ARG A 9 -0.92 -15.77 -10.21
C ARG A 9 -1.86 -16.36 -9.17
N GLY A 10 -3.12 -16.55 -9.55
CA GLY A 10 -4.14 -17.19 -8.73
C GLY A 10 -4.38 -16.49 -7.39
N VAL A 11 -4.24 -15.16 -7.34
CA VAL A 11 -4.31 -14.41 -6.10
C VAL A 11 -5.73 -14.38 -5.56
N SER A 12 -5.87 -14.82 -4.31
CA SER A 12 -7.12 -14.69 -3.53
C SER A 12 -6.86 -13.98 -2.22
N LYS A 13 -7.86 -13.26 -1.72
CA LYS A 13 -7.84 -12.61 -0.40
C LYS A 13 -9.13 -12.84 0.35
N GLN A 14 -8.97 -13.41 1.52
CA GLN A 14 -10.06 -13.63 2.47
C GLN A 14 -9.79 -12.83 3.74
N PHE A 15 -10.83 -12.22 4.28
CA PHE A 15 -10.81 -11.58 5.59
C PHE A 15 -11.74 -12.35 6.51
N THR A 16 -11.16 -12.98 7.52
CA THR A 16 -11.93 -13.68 8.55
C THR A 16 -12.07 -12.74 9.76
N LYS A 17 -13.30 -12.44 10.14
CA LYS A 17 -13.58 -11.68 11.34
C LYS A 17 -13.27 -12.59 12.54
N LYS A 18 -12.16 -12.31 13.23
CA LYS A 18 -11.81 -13.05 14.44
C LYS A 18 -12.97 -12.92 15.44
N LEU A 19 -13.38 -14.04 15.98
CA LEU A 19 -14.38 -14.09 17.05
C LEU A 19 -13.92 -13.20 18.22
N ASP A 20 -14.77 -12.29 18.62
CA ASP A 20 -14.57 -11.47 19.82
C ASP A 20 -14.54 -12.39 21.07
N VAL A 21 -13.98 -11.90 22.17
CA VAL A 21 -13.85 -12.67 23.43
C VAL A 21 -15.20 -13.27 23.87
N THR A 22 -16.28 -12.51 23.68
CA THR A 22 -17.65 -12.95 23.94
C THR A 22 -18.09 -14.13 23.07
N ALA A 23 -17.75 -14.12 21.79
CA ALA A 23 -18.04 -15.19 20.85
C ALA A 23 -17.22 -16.47 21.11
N LYS A 24 -15.97 -16.32 21.60
CA LYS A 24 -15.15 -17.46 22.05
C LYS A 24 -15.74 -18.14 23.29
N ILE A 25 -16.26 -17.35 24.24
CA ILE A 25 -16.95 -17.87 25.44
C ILE A 25 -18.24 -18.57 25.05
N ALA A 26 -19.05 -17.96 24.15
CA ALA A 26 -20.28 -18.57 23.65
C ALA A 26 -20.03 -19.91 22.96
N ARG A 27 -18.97 -20.01 22.12
CA ARG A 27 -18.56 -21.28 21.49
C ARG A 27 -18.15 -22.35 22.51
N ARG A 28 -17.49 -21.93 23.61
CA ARG A 28 -17.12 -22.86 24.71
C ARG A 28 -18.35 -23.35 25.51
N MET A 29 -19.45 -22.59 25.48
CA MET A 29 -20.74 -22.95 26.07
C MET A 29 -21.64 -23.73 25.12
N GLY A 30 -21.13 -24.18 23.95
CA GLY A 30 -21.89 -25.02 23.00
C GLY A 30 -22.79 -24.24 22.01
N LEU A 31 -22.70 -22.90 21.96
CA LEU A 31 -23.42 -22.11 20.98
C LEU A 31 -22.68 -22.10 19.64
N SER A 32 -23.40 -22.36 18.53
CA SER A 32 -22.85 -22.30 17.18
C SER A 32 -22.58 -20.84 16.79
N VAL A 33 -21.34 -20.41 16.91
CA VAL A 33 -20.87 -19.10 16.40
C VAL A 33 -20.02 -19.39 15.17
N SER A 34 -20.53 -19.03 13.98
CA SER A 34 -19.79 -19.14 12.72
C SER A 34 -18.85 -17.95 12.54
N GLU A 35 -17.64 -18.22 12.08
CA GLU A 35 -16.73 -17.17 11.63
C GLU A 35 -17.22 -16.66 10.27
N GLU A 36 -17.47 -15.36 10.19
CA GLU A 36 -17.83 -14.71 8.93
C GLU A 36 -16.54 -14.46 8.13
N THR A 37 -16.42 -15.15 6.99
CA THR A 37 -15.30 -14.99 6.07
C THR A 37 -15.78 -14.25 4.83
N VAL A 38 -15.18 -13.09 4.57
CA VAL A 38 -15.44 -12.27 3.39
C VAL A 38 -14.37 -12.57 2.33
N HIS A 39 -14.78 -13.07 1.18
CA HIS A 39 -13.94 -13.28 0.01
C HIS A 39 -13.83 -11.94 -0.77
N ALA A 40 -12.75 -11.21 -0.56
CA ALA A 40 -12.58 -9.88 -1.15
C ALA A 40 -11.94 -9.92 -2.54
N VAL A 41 -11.14 -10.94 -2.84
CA VAL A 41 -10.52 -11.21 -4.16
C VAL A 41 -10.48 -12.70 -4.32
N GLU A 42 -10.81 -13.22 -5.52
CA GLU A 42 -10.85 -14.65 -5.78
C GLU A 42 -10.15 -15.00 -7.10
N ASN A 43 -9.10 -15.80 -7.02
CA ASN A 43 -8.35 -16.40 -8.12
C ASN A 43 -7.97 -15.43 -9.26
N VAL A 44 -7.44 -14.26 -8.92
CA VAL A 44 -7.07 -13.22 -9.90
C VAL A 44 -5.66 -13.45 -10.40
N SER A 45 -5.50 -13.49 -11.73
CA SER A 45 -4.20 -13.50 -12.42
C SER A 45 -4.12 -12.34 -13.39
N LEU A 46 -3.05 -11.55 -13.32
CA LEU A 46 -2.79 -10.43 -14.20
C LEU A 46 -1.28 -10.13 -14.28
N SER A 47 -0.88 -9.44 -15.32
CA SER A 47 0.50 -9.02 -15.54
C SER A 47 0.56 -7.55 -15.93
N VAL A 48 1.50 -6.82 -15.33
CA VAL A 48 1.79 -5.43 -15.68
C VAL A 48 3.22 -5.35 -16.19
N HIS A 49 3.41 -4.86 -17.40
CA HIS A 49 4.73 -4.69 -18.00
C HIS A 49 5.27 -3.28 -17.75
N SER A 50 6.58 -3.14 -17.80
CA SER A 50 7.23 -1.83 -17.69
C SER A 50 6.71 -0.88 -18.77
N GLY A 51 6.42 0.37 -18.37
CA GLY A 51 5.92 1.41 -19.29
C GLY A 51 4.44 1.24 -19.72
N THR A 52 3.70 0.26 -19.16
CA THR A 52 2.28 0.07 -19.50
C THR A 52 1.36 0.56 -18.38
N VAL A 53 0.12 0.91 -18.75
CA VAL A 53 -0.96 1.23 -17.83
C VAL A 53 -2.02 0.14 -17.91
N LEU A 54 -2.36 -0.46 -16.77
CA LEU A 54 -3.42 -1.46 -16.65
C LEU A 54 -4.61 -0.87 -15.89
N GLY A 55 -5.77 -0.74 -16.56
CA GLY A 55 -7.01 -0.29 -15.95
C GLY A 55 -7.77 -1.46 -15.31
N LEU A 56 -8.19 -1.30 -14.04
CA LEU A 56 -9.10 -2.22 -13.35
C LEU A 56 -10.49 -1.62 -13.30
N VAL A 57 -11.45 -2.24 -13.98
CA VAL A 57 -12.85 -1.81 -14.04
C VAL A 57 -13.74 -2.85 -13.37
N GLY A 58 -14.80 -2.40 -12.74
CA GLY A 58 -15.79 -3.27 -12.09
C GLY A 58 -16.64 -2.50 -11.08
N GLU A 59 -17.68 -3.12 -10.57
CA GLU A 59 -18.64 -2.53 -9.62
C GLU A 59 -17.99 -2.14 -8.28
N SER A 60 -18.69 -1.30 -7.51
CA SER A 60 -18.26 -0.99 -6.14
C SER A 60 -18.25 -2.26 -5.29
N GLY A 61 -17.18 -2.46 -4.50
CA GLY A 61 -17.04 -3.65 -3.65
C GLY A 61 -16.45 -4.89 -4.32
N CYS A 62 -16.25 -4.93 -5.65
CA CYS A 62 -15.73 -6.13 -6.34
C CYS A 62 -14.23 -6.43 -6.09
N GLY A 63 -13.57 -5.77 -5.13
CA GLY A 63 -12.20 -6.12 -4.72
C GLY A 63 -11.08 -5.29 -5.34
N LYS A 64 -11.33 -4.32 -6.23
CA LYS A 64 -10.28 -3.49 -6.88
C LYS A 64 -9.30 -2.86 -5.88
N SER A 65 -9.83 -2.21 -4.85
CA SER A 65 -9.01 -1.57 -3.83
C SER A 65 -8.21 -2.57 -3.00
N THR A 66 -8.77 -3.78 -2.76
CA THR A 66 -8.08 -4.86 -2.08
C THR A 66 -6.95 -5.40 -2.93
N LEU A 67 -7.19 -5.58 -4.24
CA LEU A 67 -6.15 -6.01 -5.17
C LEU A 67 -5.00 -4.99 -5.24
N GLY A 68 -5.31 -3.69 -5.34
CA GLY A 68 -4.30 -2.64 -5.29
C GLY A 68 -3.48 -2.65 -3.99
N ARG A 69 -4.09 -2.94 -2.83
CA ARG A 69 -3.38 -3.10 -1.55
C ARG A 69 -2.50 -4.35 -1.50
N ILE A 70 -2.91 -5.41 -2.20
CA ILE A 70 -2.08 -6.63 -2.34
C ILE A 70 -0.86 -6.32 -3.20
N VAL A 71 -1.07 -5.68 -4.36
CA VAL A 71 0.01 -5.28 -5.28
C VAL A 71 0.99 -4.31 -4.63
N SER A 72 0.53 -3.41 -3.76
CA SER A 72 1.41 -2.49 -3.02
C SER A 72 2.01 -3.09 -1.73
N GLY A 73 1.84 -4.39 -1.48
CA GLY A 73 2.41 -5.07 -0.32
C GLY A 73 1.75 -4.74 1.03
N ILE A 74 0.66 -3.96 1.03
CA ILE A 74 -0.07 -3.61 2.27
C ILE A 74 -0.76 -4.85 2.85
N TYR A 75 -1.32 -5.71 1.97
CA TYR A 75 -1.91 -6.98 2.38
C TYR A 75 -1.18 -8.15 1.73
N PRO A 76 -0.79 -9.17 2.48
CA PRO A 76 -0.37 -10.42 1.87
C PRO A 76 -1.59 -11.11 1.25
N PRO A 77 -1.45 -11.81 0.12
CA PRO A 77 -2.50 -12.66 -0.41
C PRO A 77 -2.80 -13.82 0.56
N SER A 78 -4.04 -14.33 0.56
CA SER A 78 -4.40 -15.56 1.29
C SER A 78 -4.02 -16.82 0.50
N GLN A 79 -4.05 -16.72 -0.84
CA GLN A 79 -3.61 -17.76 -1.78
C GLN A 79 -3.01 -17.11 -3.02
N GLY A 80 -2.22 -17.88 -3.77
CA GLY A 80 -1.55 -17.42 -4.96
C GLY A 80 -0.28 -16.64 -4.66
N THR A 81 0.32 -16.04 -5.68
CA THR A 81 1.60 -15.34 -5.57
C THR A 81 1.58 -13.99 -6.26
N VAL A 82 2.32 -13.04 -5.68
CA VAL A 82 2.66 -11.75 -6.31
C VAL A 82 4.16 -11.77 -6.59
N SER A 83 4.55 -11.44 -7.81
CA SER A 83 5.95 -11.35 -8.20
C SER A 83 6.28 -9.93 -8.68
N TYR A 84 7.47 -9.46 -8.36
CA TYR A 84 8.03 -8.19 -8.82
C TYR A 84 9.41 -8.44 -9.46
N GLY A 85 9.60 -8.02 -10.70
CA GLY A 85 10.82 -8.29 -11.45
C GLY A 85 11.16 -9.78 -11.54
N GLY A 86 10.16 -10.65 -11.62
CA GLY A 86 10.30 -12.12 -11.67
C GLY A 86 10.55 -12.79 -10.31
N ARG A 87 10.67 -12.05 -9.21
CA ARG A 87 10.85 -12.61 -7.85
C ARG A 87 9.55 -12.58 -7.06
N VAL A 88 9.22 -13.66 -6.37
CA VAL A 88 8.02 -13.75 -5.53
C VAL A 88 8.19 -12.85 -4.30
N VAL A 89 7.23 -11.96 -4.08
CA VAL A 89 7.31 -10.93 -3.02
C VAL A 89 7.34 -11.53 -1.61
N SER A 90 6.65 -12.65 -1.38
CA SER A 90 6.66 -13.34 -0.07
C SER A 90 8.04 -13.87 0.29
N ASP A 91 8.87 -14.20 -0.70
CA ASP A 91 10.17 -14.85 -0.54
C ASP A 91 11.32 -13.84 -0.46
N LEU A 92 11.02 -12.55 -0.66
CA LEU A 92 12.01 -11.48 -0.57
C LEU A 92 12.58 -11.36 0.84
N GLN A 93 13.90 -11.14 0.92
CA GLN A 93 14.58 -10.81 2.18
C GLN A 93 14.31 -9.35 2.59
N SER A 94 14.69 -8.99 3.80
CA SER A 94 14.33 -7.68 4.39
C SER A 94 14.77 -6.49 3.53
N SER A 95 15.97 -6.50 2.94
CA SER A 95 16.47 -5.47 2.03
C SER A 95 15.62 -5.36 0.77
N ASP A 96 15.39 -6.50 0.10
CA ASP A 96 14.60 -6.56 -1.14
C ASP A 96 13.13 -6.18 -0.91
N LYS A 97 12.58 -6.43 0.30
CA LYS A 97 11.23 -5.96 0.67
C LYS A 97 11.16 -4.45 0.76
N VAL A 98 12.21 -3.80 1.28
CA VAL A 98 12.30 -2.33 1.31
C VAL A 98 12.32 -1.81 -0.12
N ASP A 99 13.16 -2.36 -0.99
CA ASP A 99 13.25 -1.97 -2.41
C ASP A 99 11.90 -2.13 -3.12
N TYR A 100 11.21 -3.24 -2.91
CA TYR A 100 9.85 -3.45 -3.42
C TYR A 100 8.88 -2.39 -2.92
N THR A 101 8.87 -2.10 -1.62
CA THR A 101 7.97 -1.11 -1.01
C THR A 101 8.23 0.30 -1.54
N LEU A 102 9.50 0.64 -1.80
CA LEU A 102 9.88 1.92 -2.39
C LEU A 102 9.53 2.01 -3.88
N ALA A 103 9.62 0.88 -4.61
CA ALA A 103 9.34 0.83 -6.03
C ALA A 103 7.83 0.78 -6.35
N VAL A 104 7.02 0.16 -5.50
CA VAL A 104 5.57 -0.02 -5.72
C VAL A 104 4.79 0.87 -4.76
N GLN A 105 4.49 2.08 -5.20
CA GLN A 105 3.80 3.08 -4.41
C GLN A 105 2.30 3.11 -4.70
N LYS A 106 1.52 3.49 -3.69
CA LYS A 106 0.07 3.66 -3.80
C LYS A 106 -0.34 5.10 -3.57
N ILE A 107 -1.13 5.64 -4.50
CA ILE A 107 -1.85 6.90 -4.30
C ILE A 107 -3.24 6.56 -3.77
N PHE A 108 -3.62 7.15 -2.64
CA PHE A 108 -4.94 6.93 -2.03
C PHE A 108 -6.00 7.81 -2.70
N GLN A 109 -7.24 7.32 -2.73
CA GLN A 109 -8.38 8.02 -3.33
C GLN A 109 -8.69 9.34 -2.59
N ASP A 110 -8.52 9.36 -1.28
CA ASP A 110 -8.58 10.56 -0.45
C ASP A 110 -7.17 10.84 0.12
N PRO A 111 -6.42 11.76 -0.52
CA PRO A 111 -5.08 12.08 -0.08
C PRO A 111 -5.04 12.77 1.28
N PHE A 112 -6.07 13.55 1.63
CA PHE A 112 -6.08 14.27 2.91
C PHE A 112 -6.25 13.33 4.10
N SER A 113 -7.11 12.34 4.01
CA SER A 113 -7.29 11.34 5.06
C SER A 113 -6.07 10.42 5.25
N SER A 114 -5.18 10.37 4.26
CA SER A 114 -3.96 9.57 4.34
C SER A 114 -2.81 10.26 5.07
N LEU A 115 -2.89 11.58 5.25
CA LEU A 115 -1.84 12.38 5.88
C LEU A 115 -2.13 12.57 7.38
N ASN A 116 -1.07 12.54 8.19
CA ASN A 116 -1.20 12.89 9.61
C ASN A 116 -1.42 14.42 9.75
N PRO A 117 -2.62 14.88 10.18
CA PRO A 117 -2.94 16.31 10.23
C PRO A 117 -2.14 17.07 11.30
N ARG A 118 -1.44 16.36 12.20
CA ARG A 118 -0.61 16.93 13.26
C ARG A 118 0.84 17.13 12.86
N GLN A 119 1.23 16.64 11.69
CA GLN A 119 2.59 16.80 11.15
C GLN A 119 2.60 17.89 10.09
N LYS A 120 3.74 18.61 10.00
CA LYS A 120 3.98 19.56 8.91
C LYS A 120 4.28 18.82 7.62
N VAL A 121 3.90 19.41 6.48
CA VAL A 121 4.07 18.78 5.16
C VAL A 121 5.52 18.39 4.89
N GLY A 122 6.49 19.23 5.25
CA GLY A 122 7.91 18.88 5.11
C GLY A 122 8.32 17.64 5.93
N GLN A 123 7.74 17.46 7.11
CA GLN A 123 8.00 16.26 7.93
C GLN A 123 7.42 15.00 7.27
N ILE A 124 6.20 15.10 6.73
CA ILE A 124 5.52 13.99 6.04
C ILE A 124 6.33 13.57 4.80
N ILE A 125 6.76 14.54 3.97
CA ILE A 125 7.54 14.24 2.75
C ILE A 125 8.90 13.62 3.10
N ALA A 126 9.57 14.11 4.14
CA ALA A 126 10.89 13.65 4.54
C ALA A 126 10.86 12.35 5.36
N GLU A 127 9.70 11.84 5.79
CA GLU A 127 9.60 10.68 6.69
C GLU A 127 10.18 9.42 6.06
N ALA A 128 9.70 9.03 4.88
CA ALA A 128 10.19 7.84 4.18
C ALA A 128 11.69 7.94 3.82
N PRO A 129 12.19 9.03 3.21
CA PRO A 129 13.62 9.21 2.98
C PRO A 129 14.48 9.09 4.24
N ARG A 130 14.00 9.58 5.39
CA ARG A 130 14.70 9.46 6.68
C ARG A 130 14.75 8.02 7.18
N ILE A 131 13.59 7.35 7.21
CA ILE A 131 13.47 5.98 7.74
C ILE A 131 14.31 5.00 6.92
N HIS A 132 14.33 5.19 5.60
CA HIS A 132 15.04 4.30 4.68
C HIS A 132 16.47 4.76 4.36
N GLY A 133 16.95 5.85 4.99
CA GLY A 133 18.31 6.35 4.76
C GLY A 133 18.59 6.81 3.33
N LEU A 134 17.55 7.26 2.59
CA LEU A 134 17.68 7.69 1.20
C LEU A 134 18.32 9.09 1.07
N TRP A 135 18.19 9.92 2.09
CA TRP A 135 18.79 11.25 2.16
C TRP A 135 19.67 11.35 3.39
N ALA A 136 20.87 11.91 3.23
CA ALA A 136 21.70 12.26 4.37
C ALA A 136 21.02 13.37 5.19
N SER A 137 21.22 13.37 6.50
CA SER A 137 20.58 14.38 7.39
C SER A 137 20.90 15.82 6.99
N SER A 138 22.10 16.07 6.47
CA SER A 138 22.53 17.38 5.96
C SER A 138 21.86 17.79 4.65
N GLU A 139 21.31 16.86 3.88
CA GLU A 139 20.70 17.11 2.56
C GLU A 139 19.18 17.22 2.61
N ILE A 140 18.56 16.84 3.74
CA ILE A 140 17.09 16.73 3.85
C ILE A 140 16.40 18.03 3.41
N ASP A 141 16.85 19.17 3.87
CA ASP A 141 16.19 20.45 3.56
C ASP A 141 16.33 20.83 2.08
N THR A 142 17.49 20.61 1.50
CA THR A 142 17.75 20.84 0.07
C THR A 142 16.91 19.92 -0.81
N LYS A 143 16.94 18.62 -0.52
CA LYS A 143 16.16 17.61 -1.26
C LYS A 143 14.66 17.83 -1.13
N LEU A 144 14.20 18.23 0.05
CA LEU A 144 12.80 18.56 0.29
C LEU A 144 12.36 19.74 -0.59
N ASN A 145 13.15 20.81 -0.65
CA ASN A 145 12.86 21.95 -1.51
C ASN A 145 12.81 21.54 -2.99
N GLU A 146 13.79 20.77 -3.47
CA GLU A 146 13.83 20.26 -4.85
C GLU A 146 12.57 19.44 -5.18
N VAL A 147 12.12 18.55 -4.29
CA VAL A 147 10.93 17.73 -4.51
C VAL A 147 9.67 18.59 -4.55
N MET A 148 9.54 19.58 -3.66
CA MET A 148 8.39 20.48 -3.64
C MET A 148 8.30 21.32 -4.91
N GLU A 149 9.43 21.90 -5.36
CA GLU A 149 9.50 22.67 -6.60
C GLU A 149 9.11 21.79 -7.83
N ARG A 150 9.58 20.56 -7.89
CA ARG A 150 9.24 19.61 -8.99
C ARG A 150 7.75 19.34 -9.13
N VAL A 151 6.99 19.44 -8.05
CA VAL A 151 5.52 19.27 -8.07
C VAL A 151 4.77 20.61 -8.06
N GLY A 152 5.48 21.73 -8.25
CA GLY A 152 4.90 23.08 -8.31
C GLY A 152 4.49 23.66 -6.96
N LEU A 153 4.99 23.13 -5.85
CA LEU A 153 4.76 23.67 -4.52
C LEU A 153 5.87 24.62 -4.10
N ASP A 154 5.49 25.77 -3.50
CA ASP A 154 6.45 26.68 -2.87
C ASP A 154 7.15 25.96 -1.70
N PRO A 155 8.50 25.90 -1.67
CA PRO A 155 9.25 25.30 -0.57
C PRO A 155 8.93 25.89 0.81
N ASN A 156 8.50 27.13 0.90
CA ASN A 156 8.05 27.73 2.17
C ASN A 156 6.85 27.01 2.78
N PHE A 157 6.07 26.31 1.96
CA PHE A 157 4.92 25.55 2.43
C PHE A 157 5.30 24.28 3.23
N LYS A 158 6.56 23.88 3.25
CA LYS A 158 7.05 22.77 4.10
C LYS A 158 6.72 22.94 5.58
N HIS A 159 6.54 24.18 6.03
CA HIS A 159 6.20 24.50 7.42
C HIS A 159 4.70 24.47 7.72
N ARG A 160 3.85 24.36 6.69
CA ARG A 160 2.38 24.29 6.82
C ARG A 160 1.91 22.88 7.18
N TYR A 161 0.71 22.82 7.73
CA TYR A 161 -0.02 21.58 7.98
C TYR A 161 -0.89 21.22 6.78
N PRO A 162 -1.25 19.91 6.58
CA PRO A 162 -2.06 19.48 5.45
C PRO A 162 -3.36 20.27 5.25
N HIS A 163 -4.08 20.59 6.32
CA HIS A 163 -5.33 21.36 6.25
C HIS A 163 -5.16 22.80 5.76
N GLN A 164 -3.94 23.32 5.67
CA GLN A 164 -3.63 24.64 5.14
C GLN A 164 -3.37 24.65 3.62
N PHE A 165 -3.55 23.50 2.97
CA PHE A 165 -3.42 23.31 1.52
C PHE A 165 -4.79 23.16 0.83
N SER A 166 -5.89 23.58 1.43
CA SER A 166 -7.17 23.64 0.73
C SER A 166 -7.02 24.55 -0.48
N GLY A 167 -7.03 23.93 -1.64
CA GLY A 167 -6.85 24.54 -2.95
C GLY A 167 -7.97 25.47 -3.32
#